data_653fce39b6da86d6426894a372d82a52
#
_entry.id   653fce39b6da86d6426894a372d82a52
#
_cell.length_a   1.000
_cell.length_b   1.000
_cell.length_c   1.000
_cell.angle_alpha   90.00
_cell.angle_beta   90.00
_cell.angle_gamma   90.00
#
_symmetry.space_group_name_H-M   'P 1'
#
loop_
_entity.id
_entity.type
_entity.pdbx_description
1 polymer ?
#
loop_
_entity_poly.entity_id
_entity_poly.type
_entity_poly.pdbx_seq_one_letter_code
_entity_poly.pdbx_strand_id
1 'polypeptide(L)'
;EEFGQATFFTATDGNHGRGVAWAANRLKQKAVVFMPKGSTQNRLNHILAENATATIEEVNYDECVRMAAAAAAKVENGVVVQDTAWKGYEEIPSWIMQGYGSMAMEANEQLHELGIKRPTHVFVQAGVGSLAGGVQGYFANQYPDNPPIVCVVEADTAACLYKGAVAGDGAEYNVEGDMPTIMAGLACGEPNTTSWDILKNHVSVFVAAPDWVSAKSMRMLAAPIKGDPQVTSGESGAVTFGVLNEIMTNPEYADLKEAL
;
A
#
# COMPACT_ATOMS: atom_id res chain seq x y z
N GLU A 1 -31.96 -5.74 -2.20
CA GLU A 1 -33.12 -5.45 -1.32
C GLU A 1 -33.02 -6.19 0.02
N GLU A 2 -32.38 -7.37 0.07
CA GLU A 2 -32.30 -8.22 1.27
C GLU A 2 -31.43 -7.63 2.39
N PHE A 3 -30.45 -6.79 2.06
CA PHE A 3 -29.49 -6.16 3.00
C PHE A 3 -29.70 -4.67 3.22
N GLY A 4 -30.76 -4.09 2.65
CA GLY A 4 -31.04 -2.65 2.74
C GLY A 4 -30.08 -1.79 1.94
N GLN A 5 -30.08 -0.47 2.20
CA GLN A 5 -29.21 0.52 1.56
C GLN A 5 -28.12 0.94 2.54
N ALA A 6 -26.87 0.65 2.22
CA ALA A 6 -25.70 1.15 2.94
C ALA A 6 -25.00 2.26 2.16
N THR A 7 -24.21 3.07 2.86
CA THR A 7 -23.30 4.04 2.26
C THR A 7 -21.90 3.76 2.78
N PHE A 8 -20.99 3.42 1.88
CA PHE A 8 -19.58 3.16 2.20
C PHE A 8 -18.78 4.45 2.15
N PHE A 9 -17.99 4.70 3.18
CA PHE A 9 -17.15 5.88 3.30
C PHE A 9 -15.68 5.47 3.34
N THR A 10 -14.83 6.15 2.58
CA THR A 10 -13.40 5.89 2.58
C THR A 10 -12.59 7.12 2.21
N ALA A 11 -11.31 7.09 2.57
CA ALA A 11 -10.29 8.02 2.08
C ALA A 11 -9.30 7.28 1.18
N THR A 12 -8.77 7.97 0.17
CA THR A 12 -7.86 7.37 -0.80
C THR A 12 -7.09 8.41 -1.60
N ASP A 13 -5.90 8.05 -2.05
CA ASP A 13 -5.21 8.75 -3.15
C ASP A 13 -5.64 8.26 -4.55
N GLY A 14 -6.42 7.14 -4.63
CA GLY A 14 -6.96 6.63 -5.89
C GLY A 14 -7.41 5.17 -5.88
N ASN A 15 -6.49 4.21 -5.74
CA ASN A 15 -6.76 2.79 -6.00
C ASN A 15 -7.75 2.15 -5.02
N HIS A 16 -7.57 2.33 -3.72
CA HIS A 16 -8.46 1.78 -2.71
C HIS A 16 -9.88 2.36 -2.87
N GLY A 17 -10.01 3.69 -2.99
CA GLY A 17 -11.31 4.34 -3.16
C GLY A 17 -12.02 3.92 -4.45
N ARG A 18 -11.29 3.71 -5.55
CA ARG A 18 -11.87 3.15 -6.77
C ARG A 18 -12.39 1.73 -6.54
N GLY A 19 -11.65 0.88 -5.81
CA GLY A 19 -12.08 -0.46 -5.45
C GLY A 19 -13.35 -0.47 -4.60
N VAL A 20 -13.43 0.40 -3.59
CA VAL A 20 -14.64 0.58 -2.76
C VAL A 20 -15.82 1.07 -3.59
N ALA A 21 -15.61 2.09 -4.45
CA ALA A 21 -16.64 2.61 -5.34
C ALA A 21 -17.18 1.54 -6.31
N TRP A 22 -16.25 0.78 -6.94
CA TRP A 22 -16.61 -0.34 -7.81
C TRP A 22 -17.41 -1.42 -7.10
N ALA A 23 -16.98 -1.84 -5.91
CA ALA A 23 -17.69 -2.83 -5.11
C ALA A 23 -19.07 -2.35 -4.69
N ALA A 24 -19.19 -1.08 -4.21
CA ALA A 24 -20.46 -0.47 -3.89
C ALA A 24 -21.42 -0.45 -5.08
N ASN A 25 -20.93 -0.03 -6.25
CA ASN A 25 -21.72 -0.01 -7.49
C ASN A 25 -22.24 -1.41 -7.87
N ARG A 26 -21.39 -2.44 -7.78
CA ARG A 26 -21.77 -3.84 -8.03
C ARG A 26 -22.82 -4.34 -7.04
N LEU A 27 -22.71 -3.95 -5.77
CA LEU A 27 -23.65 -4.31 -4.71
C LEU A 27 -24.88 -3.40 -4.68
N LYS A 28 -25.01 -2.44 -5.60
CA LYS A 28 -26.08 -1.41 -5.63
C LYS A 28 -26.15 -0.60 -4.35
N GLN A 29 -25.00 -0.35 -3.73
CA GLN A 29 -24.82 0.49 -2.56
C GLN A 29 -24.26 1.84 -2.97
N LYS A 30 -24.21 2.79 -2.03
CA LYS A 30 -23.59 4.11 -2.25
C LYS A 30 -22.14 4.10 -1.77
N ALA A 31 -21.30 4.94 -2.38
CA ALA A 31 -19.94 5.21 -1.91
C ALA A 31 -19.67 6.72 -1.86
N VAL A 32 -18.99 7.15 -0.81
CA VAL A 32 -18.49 8.52 -0.61
C VAL A 32 -17.00 8.43 -0.35
N VAL A 33 -16.20 9.14 -1.15
CA VAL A 33 -14.75 9.02 -1.17
C VAL A 33 -14.10 10.39 -0.97
N PHE A 34 -13.27 10.52 0.04
CA PHE A 34 -12.45 11.71 0.29
C PHE A 34 -11.04 11.47 -0.22
N MET A 35 -10.52 12.40 -1.02
CA MET A 35 -9.16 12.32 -1.57
C MET A 35 -8.31 13.45 -0.99
N PRO A 36 -7.04 13.19 -0.63
CA PRO A 36 -6.17 14.21 -0.06
C PRO A 36 -5.74 15.23 -1.12
N LYS A 37 -5.29 16.38 -0.63
CA LYS A 37 -4.62 17.41 -1.41
C LYS A 37 -3.51 16.82 -2.27
N GLY A 38 -3.44 17.27 -3.52
CA GLY A 38 -2.46 16.77 -4.49
C GLY A 38 -2.91 15.55 -5.30
N SER A 39 -4.06 14.95 -4.98
CA SER A 39 -4.68 13.93 -5.83
C SER A 39 -5.00 14.49 -7.21
N THR A 40 -4.80 13.68 -8.25
CA THR A 40 -5.01 14.15 -9.63
C THR A 40 -6.46 14.07 -10.05
N GLN A 41 -6.89 15.01 -10.93
CA GLN A 41 -8.22 14.99 -11.52
C GLN A 41 -8.52 13.67 -12.23
N ASN A 42 -7.52 13.04 -12.83
CA ASN A 42 -7.67 11.74 -13.51
C ASN A 42 -8.07 10.64 -12.52
N ARG A 43 -7.45 10.58 -11.35
CA ARG A 43 -7.81 9.63 -10.31
C ARG A 43 -9.22 9.86 -9.77
N LEU A 44 -9.57 11.13 -9.51
CA LEU A 44 -10.94 11.50 -9.11
C LEU A 44 -11.96 11.05 -10.17
N ASN A 45 -11.70 11.30 -11.45
CA ASN A 45 -12.62 10.91 -12.52
C ASN A 45 -12.83 9.39 -12.61
N HIS A 46 -11.81 8.59 -12.33
CA HIS A 46 -11.94 7.12 -12.28
C HIS A 46 -12.85 6.64 -11.14
N ILE A 47 -12.86 7.34 -10.01
CA ILE A 47 -13.75 7.01 -8.87
C ILE A 47 -15.19 7.46 -9.20
N LEU A 48 -15.36 8.66 -9.74
CA LEU A 48 -16.67 9.17 -10.17
C LEU A 48 -17.32 8.27 -11.23
N ALA A 49 -16.53 7.68 -12.12
CA ALA A 49 -16.99 6.74 -13.14
C ALA A 49 -17.63 5.46 -12.56
N GLU A 50 -17.33 5.13 -11.31
CA GLU A 50 -17.95 4.00 -10.57
C GLU A 50 -19.25 4.41 -9.85
N ASN A 51 -19.88 5.52 -10.21
CA ASN A 51 -21.10 6.07 -9.60
C ASN A 51 -20.95 6.45 -8.10
N ALA A 52 -19.74 6.73 -7.64
CA ALA A 52 -19.48 7.24 -6.31
C ALA A 52 -19.57 8.77 -6.24
N THR A 53 -19.80 9.31 -5.06
CA THR A 53 -19.53 10.71 -4.74
C THR A 53 -18.06 10.81 -4.30
N ALA A 54 -17.26 11.67 -4.89
CA ALA A 54 -15.86 11.85 -4.52
C ALA A 54 -15.43 13.31 -4.60
N THR A 55 -14.56 13.73 -3.68
CA THR A 55 -14.03 15.10 -3.59
C THR A 55 -12.54 15.06 -3.26
N ILE A 56 -11.79 16.06 -3.76
CA ILE A 56 -10.41 16.33 -3.34
C ILE A 56 -10.49 17.42 -2.27
N GLU A 57 -9.92 17.11 -1.10
CA GLU A 57 -9.92 17.97 0.08
C GLU A 57 -8.59 18.71 0.22
N GLU A 58 -8.57 19.88 0.87
CA GLU A 58 -7.34 20.67 1.12
C GLU A 58 -6.60 20.20 2.39
N VAL A 59 -6.56 18.88 2.62
CA VAL A 59 -5.93 18.25 3.78
C VAL A 59 -5.12 17.01 3.36
N ASN A 60 -4.29 16.49 4.26
CA ASN A 60 -3.52 15.26 4.02
C ASN A 60 -4.39 14.00 4.09
N TYR A 61 -3.80 12.84 3.78
CA TYR A 61 -4.50 11.56 3.76
C TYR A 61 -5.08 11.17 5.13
N ASP A 62 -4.32 11.32 6.21
CA ASP A 62 -4.74 10.91 7.54
C ASP A 62 -5.96 11.72 8.01
N GLU A 63 -6.02 13.00 7.66
CA GLU A 63 -7.19 13.84 7.92
C GLU A 63 -8.40 13.42 7.06
N CYS A 64 -8.20 13.03 5.81
CA CYS A 64 -9.27 12.47 4.98
C CYS A 64 -9.85 11.18 5.60
N VAL A 65 -9.03 10.32 6.21
CA VAL A 65 -9.50 9.14 6.94
C VAL A 65 -10.41 9.54 8.11
N ARG A 66 -10.01 10.55 8.89
CA ARG A 66 -10.84 11.09 9.98
C ARG A 66 -12.15 11.69 9.46
N MET A 67 -12.11 12.39 8.33
CA MET A 67 -13.32 12.92 7.67
C MET A 67 -14.27 11.81 7.23
N ALA A 68 -13.76 10.73 6.63
CA ALA A 68 -14.56 9.58 6.22
C ALA A 68 -15.26 8.92 7.41
N ALA A 69 -14.55 8.70 8.52
CA ALA A 69 -15.12 8.15 9.75
C ALA A 69 -16.20 9.07 10.35
N ALA A 70 -15.94 10.37 10.41
CA ALA A 70 -16.89 11.35 10.93
C ALA A 70 -18.13 11.50 10.04
N ALA A 71 -18.00 11.34 8.73
CA ALA A 71 -19.12 11.38 7.78
C ALA A 71 -19.98 10.10 7.90
N ALA A 72 -19.36 8.93 8.00
CA ALA A 72 -20.06 7.67 8.18
C ALA A 72 -20.93 7.66 9.45
N ALA A 73 -20.41 8.20 10.55
CA ALA A 73 -21.14 8.27 11.82
C ALA A 73 -22.42 9.13 11.78
N LYS A 74 -22.61 9.98 10.78
CA LYS A 74 -23.76 10.87 10.61
C LYS A 74 -24.86 10.29 9.69
N VAL A 75 -24.59 9.17 9.06
CA VAL A 75 -25.49 8.57 8.07
C VAL A 75 -26.01 7.24 8.60
N GLU A 76 -27.33 7.05 8.56
CA GLU A 76 -27.94 5.76 8.87
C GLU A 76 -27.38 4.70 7.90
N ASN A 77 -26.90 3.57 8.43
CA ASN A 77 -26.19 2.54 7.69
C ASN A 77 -24.92 3.06 6.98
N GLY A 78 -24.28 4.09 7.51
CA GLY A 78 -22.96 4.52 7.10
C GLY A 78 -21.90 3.54 7.58
N VAL A 79 -21.04 3.05 6.68
CA VAL A 79 -20.00 2.07 6.96
C VAL A 79 -18.66 2.62 6.50
N VAL A 80 -17.66 2.69 7.39
CA VAL A 80 -16.29 2.98 7.02
C VAL A 80 -15.69 1.74 6.36
N VAL A 81 -15.13 1.90 5.16
CA VAL A 81 -14.40 0.83 4.44
C VAL A 81 -13.00 1.37 4.12
N GLN A 82 -12.16 1.42 5.15
CA GLN A 82 -10.81 1.93 5.07
C GLN A 82 -9.80 0.81 5.18
N ASP A 83 -8.71 0.89 4.43
CA ASP A 83 -7.62 -0.10 4.37
C ASP A 83 -6.54 0.09 5.44
N THR A 84 -6.63 1.15 6.25
CA THR A 84 -5.79 1.32 7.45
C THR A 84 -6.57 1.00 8.71
N ALA A 85 -5.90 0.41 9.72
CA ALA A 85 -6.49 0.03 10.99
C ALA A 85 -6.04 0.97 12.11
N TRP A 86 -6.96 1.19 13.06
CA TRP A 86 -6.67 1.86 14.33
C TRP A 86 -7.44 1.17 15.46
N LYS A 87 -7.14 1.51 16.70
CA LYS A 87 -7.79 0.89 17.86
C LYS A 87 -9.33 1.00 17.80
N GLY A 88 -9.99 -0.16 17.73
CA GLY A 88 -11.45 -0.27 17.61
C GLY A 88 -11.96 -0.36 16.17
N TYR A 89 -11.04 -0.31 15.17
CA TYR A 89 -11.35 -0.52 13.76
C TYR A 89 -10.29 -1.43 13.12
N GLU A 90 -10.34 -2.72 13.40
CA GLU A 90 -9.37 -3.71 12.92
C GLU A 90 -9.98 -4.76 11.99
N GLU A 91 -11.28 -5.04 12.11
CA GLU A 91 -11.92 -6.16 11.41
C GLU A 91 -11.97 -5.96 9.90
N ILE A 92 -12.52 -4.84 9.42
CA ILE A 92 -12.59 -4.54 7.98
C ILE A 92 -11.19 -4.40 7.36
N PRO A 93 -10.24 -3.65 7.94
CA PRO A 93 -8.86 -3.64 7.47
C PRO A 93 -8.22 -5.03 7.38
N SER A 94 -8.49 -5.91 8.33
CA SER A 94 -7.99 -7.29 8.30
C SER A 94 -8.54 -8.09 7.12
N TRP A 95 -9.82 -7.92 6.78
CA TRP A 95 -10.40 -8.54 5.58
C TRP A 95 -9.78 -7.99 4.29
N ILE A 96 -9.53 -6.67 4.24
CA ILE A 96 -8.87 -6.04 3.10
C ILE A 96 -7.44 -6.57 2.95
N MET A 97 -6.69 -6.69 4.05
CA MET A 97 -5.34 -7.29 4.05
C MET A 97 -5.35 -8.74 3.55
N GLN A 98 -6.34 -9.54 3.96
CA GLN A 98 -6.53 -10.90 3.41
C GLN A 98 -6.80 -10.86 1.90
N GLY A 99 -7.59 -9.88 1.43
CA GLY A 99 -7.83 -9.67 0.01
C GLY A 99 -6.54 -9.38 -0.79
N TYR A 100 -5.60 -8.62 -0.22
CA TYR A 100 -4.27 -8.41 -0.82
C TYR A 100 -3.44 -9.70 -0.94
N GLY A 101 -3.70 -10.69 -0.11
CA GLY A 101 -3.09 -12.02 -0.22
C GLY A 101 -3.35 -12.70 -1.56
N SER A 102 -4.46 -12.38 -2.24
CA SER A 102 -4.77 -12.91 -3.58
C SER A 102 -3.69 -12.55 -4.60
N MET A 103 -3.16 -11.32 -4.56
CA MET A 103 -2.06 -10.89 -5.44
C MET A 103 -0.78 -11.71 -5.16
N ALA A 104 -0.44 -11.91 -3.89
CA ALA A 104 0.73 -12.71 -3.52
C ALA A 104 0.56 -14.18 -3.93
N MET A 105 -0.66 -14.73 -3.81
CA MET A 105 -1.01 -16.08 -4.25
C MET A 105 -0.82 -16.22 -5.76
N GLU A 106 -1.41 -15.34 -6.56
CA GLU A 106 -1.28 -15.36 -8.02
C GLU A 106 0.20 -15.22 -8.45
N ALA A 107 0.96 -14.34 -7.83
CA ALA A 107 2.39 -14.19 -8.09
C ALA A 107 3.16 -15.50 -7.79
N ASN A 108 2.83 -16.15 -6.67
CA ASN A 108 3.45 -17.41 -6.29
C ASN A 108 3.10 -18.56 -7.24
N GLU A 109 1.85 -18.64 -7.70
CA GLU A 109 1.41 -19.61 -8.73
C GLU A 109 2.19 -19.42 -10.03
N GLN A 110 2.32 -18.18 -10.51
CA GLN A 110 3.09 -17.86 -11.71
C GLN A 110 4.58 -18.20 -11.57
N LEU A 111 5.17 -18.00 -10.39
CA LEU A 111 6.54 -18.43 -10.11
C LEU A 111 6.68 -19.95 -10.21
N HIS A 112 5.72 -20.70 -9.69
CA HIS A 112 5.71 -22.18 -9.80
C HIS A 112 5.59 -22.63 -11.25
N GLU A 113 4.76 -21.97 -12.08
CA GLU A 113 4.66 -22.26 -13.52
C GLU A 113 6.00 -22.05 -14.25
N LEU A 114 6.81 -21.10 -13.78
CA LEU A 114 8.18 -20.85 -14.25
C LEU A 114 9.23 -21.82 -13.66
N GLY A 115 8.81 -22.79 -12.84
CA GLY A 115 9.71 -23.73 -12.18
C GLY A 115 10.44 -23.18 -10.94
N ILE A 116 10.08 -22.00 -10.49
CA ILE A 116 10.62 -21.36 -9.28
C ILE A 116 9.80 -21.83 -8.07
N LYS A 117 10.40 -22.64 -7.22
CA LYS A 117 9.70 -23.25 -6.08
C LYS A 117 9.31 -22.26 -4.98
N ARG A 118 10.07 -21.18 -4.83
CA ARG A 118 9.89 -20.18 -3.78
C ARG A 118 10.65 -18.88 -4.16
N PRO A 119 10.09 -17.69 -3.95
CA PRO A 119 10.87 -16.46 -4.04
C PRO A 119 11.90 -16.44 -2.90
N THR A 120 13.10 -15.96 -3.16
CA THR A 120 14.12 -15.75 -2.13
C THR A 120 13.92 -14.42 -1.42
N HIS A 121 13.52 -13.40 -2.18
CA HIS A 121 13.30 -12.03 -1.72
C HIS A 121 11.99 -11.49 -2.27
N VAL A 122 11.32 -10.66 -1.50
CA VAL A 122 10.11 -9.94 -1.91
C VAL A 122 10.28 -8.47 -1.55
N PHE A 123 10.26 -7.61 -2.55
CA PHE A 123 10.25 -6.16 -2.37
C PHE A 123 8.83 -5.65 -2.50
N VAL A 124 8.29 -5.01 -1.47
CA VAL A 124 6.93 -4.52 -1.43
C VAL A 124 6.88 -3.09 -0.93
N GLN A 125 6.13 -2.24 -1.61
CA GLN A 125 5.96 -0.85 -1.19
C GLN A 125 4.93 -0.74 -0.07
N ALA A 126 5.08 0.29 0.78
CA ALA A 126 4.16 0.57 1.87
C ALA A 126 3.89 2.07 2.02
N GLY A 127 2.61 2.42 2.21
CA GLY A 127 2.18 3.62 2.88
C GLY A 127 1.92 3.28 4.36
N VAL A 128 0.67 3.06 4.74
CA VAL A 128 0.30 2.62 6.11
C VAL A 128 0.75 1.20 6.46
N GLY A 129 1.12 0.37 5.47
CA GLY A 129 1.60 -0.99 5.65
C GLY A 129 0.59 -2.11 5.34
N SER A 130 -0.67 -1.82 5.06
CA SER A 130 -1.72 -2.84 4.86
C SER A 130 -1.39 -3.85 3.75
N LEU A 131 -0.96 -3.37 2.58
CA LEU A 131 -0.53 -4.23 1.47
C LEU A 131 0.70 -5.07 1.87
N ALA A 132 1.71 -4.43 2.46
CA ALA A 132 2.94 -5.09 2.87
C ALA A 132 2.67 -6.17 3.93
N GLY A 133 1.80 -5.88 4.91
CA GLY A 133 1.36 -6.84 5.92
C GLY A 133 0.62 -8.04 5.32
N GLY A 134 -0.26 -7.81 4.35
CA GLY A 134 -0.96 -8.88 3.62
C GLY A 134 0.00 -9.79 2.84
N VAL A 135 0.96 -9.19 2.13
CA VAL A 135 2.00 -9.93 1.37
C VAL A 135 2.91 -10.71 2.31
N GLN A 136 3.41 -10.07 3.39
CA GLN A 136 4.24 -10.74 4.39
C GLN A 136 3.49 -11.91 5.04
N GLY A 137 2.24 -11.70 5.45
CA GLY A 137 1.41 -12.74 6.06
C GLY A 137 1.19 -13.92 5.14
N TYR A 138 0.94 -13.68 3.84
CA TYR A 138 0.81 -14.75 2.86
C TYR A 138 2.10 -15.60 2.77
N PHE A 139 3.25 -14.98 2.55
CA PHE A 139 4.51 -15.72 2.35
C PHE A 139 5.00 -16.40 3.64
N ALA A 140 4.76 -15.82 4.82
CA ALA A 140 5.06 -16.47 6.10
C ALA A 140 4.22 -17.76 6.30
N ASN A 141 2.94 -17.74 5.91
CA ASN A 141 2.08 -18.92 5.98
C ASN A 141 2.41 -19.94 4.89
N GLN A 142 2.76 -19.50 3.69
CA GLN A 142 3.08 -20.40 2.57
C GLN A 142 4.42 -21.12 2.77
N TYR A 143 5.39 -20.49 3.42
CA TYR A 143 6.74 -21.01 3.63
C TYR A 143 7.19 -20.89 5.10
N PRO A 144 6.51 -21.56 6.04
CA PRO A 144 6.75 -21.34 7.49
C PRO A 144 8.18 -21.67 7.94
N ASP A 145 8.79 -22.70 7.32
CA ASP A 145 10.15 -23.13 7.69
C ASP A 145 11.25 -22.33 6.98
N ASN A 146 10.93 -21.64 5.90
CA ASN A 146 11.90 -20.89 5.11
C ASN A 146 11.19 -19.75 4.32
N PRO A 147 10.69 -18.74 5.01
CA PRO A 147 10.03 -17.60 4.36
C PRO A 147 11.04 -16.79 3.52
N PRO A 148 10.57 -16.10 2.46
CA PRO A 148 11.43 -15.16 1.75
C PRO A 148 11.84 -13.99 2.66
N ILE A 149 12.99 -13.40 2.38
CA ILE A 149 13.38 -12.11 2.95
C ILE A 149 12.46 -11.04 2.37
N VAL A 150 11.72 -10.34 3.22
CA VAL A 150 10.84 -9.24 2.79
C VAL A 150 11.51 -7.91 3.06
N CYS A 151 11.57 -7.07 2.02
CA CYS A 151 12.03 -5.70 2.05
C CYS A 151 10.84 -4.76 1.84
N VAL A 152 10.50 -3.97 2.85
CA VAL A 152 9.44 -2.96 2.80
C VAL A 152 10.05 -1.63 2.36
N VAL A 153 9.45 -1.01 1.33
CA VAL A 153 9.93 0.24 0.75
C VAL A 153 8.89 1.35 0.93
N GLU A 154 9.28 2.45 1.53
CA GLU A 154 8.46 3.64 1.77
C GLU A 154 9.03 4.86 1.06
N ALA A 155 8.20 5.89 0.85
CA ALA A 155 8.69 7.22 0.47
C ALA A 155 9.43 7.85 1.67
N ASP A 156 10.61 8.42 1.45
CA ASP A 156 11.44 8.99 2.51
C ASP A 156 10.76 10.14 3.26
N THR A 157 9.83 10.83 2.62
CA THR A 157 9.01 11.91 3.20
C THR A 157 7.87 11.40 4.09
N ALA A 158 7.54 10.09 4.06
CA ALA A 158 6.39 9.47 4.72
C ALA A 158 6.73 8.11 5.37
N ALA A 159 8.01 7.87 5.71
CA ALA A 159 8.53 6.57 6.14
C ALA A 159 8.22 6.27 7.61
N CYS A 160 6.95 6.05 7.94
CA CYS A 160 6.48 5.81 9.31
C CYS A 160 6.89 4.42 9.85
N LEU A 161 6.85 3.39 9.01
CA LEU A 161 7.25 2.02 9.37
C LEU A 161 8.77 1.93 9.55
N TYR A 162 9.55 2.54 8.66
CA TYR A 162 11.00 2.66 8.78
C TYR A 162 11.39 3.34 10.10
N LYS A 163 10.70 4.43 10.44
CA LYS A 163 10.92 5.16 11.70
C LYS A 163 10.70 4.26 12.92
N GLY A 164 9.64 3.44 12.91
CA GLY A 164 9.36 2.44 13.95
C GLY A 164 10.42 1.34 14.00
N ALA A 165 10.87 0.86 12.84
CA ALA A 165 11.93 -0.15 12.74
C ALA A 165 13.28 0.37 13.28
N VAL A 166 13.66 1.62 12.97
CA VAL A 166 14.88 2.26 13.49
C VAL A 166 14.80 2.47 15.00
N ALA A 167 13.64 2.82 15.55
CA ALA A 167 13.46 2.97 17.01
C ALA A 167 13.63 1.65 17.74
N GLY A 168 13.22 0.52 17.15
CA GLY A 168 13.47 -0.83 17.65
C GLY A 168 12.74 -1.20 18.93
N ASP A 169 11.82 -0.38 19.41
CA ASP A 169 11.05 -0.59 20.64
C ASP A 169 9.68 -1.24 20.39
N GLY A 170 9.34 -1.49 19.12
CA GLY A 170 8.08 -2.10 18.68
C GLY A 170 6.88 -1.15 18.69
N ALA A 171 7.06 0.13 19.07
CA ALA A 171 6.00 1.12 19.05
C ALA A 171 5.70 1.60 17.61
N GLU A 172 4.51 2.16 17.41
CA GLU A 172 4.13 2.86 16.20
C GLU A 172 4.69 4.29 16.22
N TYR A 173 5.18 4.74 15.07
CA TYR A 173 5.72 6.09 14.92
C TYR A 173 5.06 6.81 13.75
N ASN A 174 4.49 7.96 14.01
CA ASN A 174 3.86 8.77 13.00
C ASN A 174 4.86 9.71 12.30
N VAL A 175 4.61 10.00 11.04
CA VAL A 175 5.19 11.11 10.27
C VAL A 175 4.10 12.15 10.07
N GLU A 176 4.39 13.38 10.40
CA GLU A 176 3.44 14.50 10.33
C GLU A 176 3.79 15.42 9.16
N GLY A 177 2.81 16.19 8.68
CA GLY A 177 2.96 17.20 7.65
C GLY A 177 2.40 16.80 6.29
N ASP A 178 2.84 17.51 5.26
CA ASP A 178 2.29 17.35 3.89
C ASP A 178 2.82 16.11 3.15
N MET A 179 3.95 15.54 3.59
CA MET A 179 4.58 14.34 3.03
C MET A 179 4.68 14.34 1.48
N PRO A 180 5.30 15.38 0.88
CA PRO A 180 5.32 15.54 -0.57
C PRO A 180 6.13 14.42 -1.23
N THR A 181 5.49 13.68 -2.13
CA THR A 181 6.13 12.63 -2.94
C THR A 181 5.34 12.37 -4.22
N ILE A 182 6.04 11.97 -5.30
CA ILE A 182 5.37 11.47 -6.51
C ILE A 182 4.68 10.12 -6.26
N MET A 183 5.12 9.38 -5.26
CA MET A 183 4.54 8.10 -4.83
C MET A 183 3.29 8.34 -3.97
N ALA A 184 2.26 8.98 -4.55
CA ALA A 184 1.10 9.47 -3.82
C ALA A 184 0.39 8.40 -2.97
N GLY A 185 0.38 7.12 -3.40
CA GLY A 185 -0.16 6.00 -2.63
C GLY A 185 0.68 5.60 -1.41
N LEU A 186 1.85 6.22 -1.23
CA LEU A 186 2.72 6.00 -0.08
C LEU A 186 2.79 7.22 0.86
N ALA A 187 2.12 8.33 0.50
CA ALA A 187 2.08 9.56 1.29
C ALA A 187 1.14 9.43 2.50
N CYS A 188 1.45 8.53 3.42
CA CYS A 188 0.65 8.19 4.59
C CYS A 188 1.54 8.21 5.83
N GLY A 189 1.14 8.95 6.86
CA GLY A 189 1.98 9.18 8.04
C GLY A 189 1.66 8.30 9.24
N GLU A 190 0.47 7.69 9.31
CA GLU A 190 0.03 6.89 10.46
C GLU A 190 0.04 5.39 10.09
N PRO A 191 0.86 4.54 10.79
CA PRO A 191 0.91 3.12 10.51
C PRO A 191 -0.45 2.43 10.74
N ASN A 192 -0.75 1.43 9.92
CA ASN A 192 -1.84 0.51 10.21
C ASN A 192 -1.42 -0.39 11.39
N THR A 193 -2.12 -0.30 12.51
CA THR A 193 -1.79 -0.99 13.77
C THR A 193 -1.70 -2.51 13.60
N THR A 194 -2.65 -3.12 12.86
CA THR A 194 -2.68 -4.56 12.61
C THR A 194 -1.51 -5.01 11.71
N SER A 195 -1.18 -4.22 10.68
CA SER A 195 -0.06 -4.56 9.81
C SER A 195 1.29 -4.34 10.48
N TRP A 196 1.41 -3.33 11.34
CA TRP A 196 2.63 -3.09 12.08
C TRP A 196 3.02 -4.27 12.97
N ASP A 197 2.05 -4.89 13.64
CA ASP A 197 2.29 -6.10 14.43
C ASP A 197 2.85 -7.26 13.60
N ILE A 198 2.44 -7.39 12.35
CA ILE A 198 3.01 -8.38 11.42
C ILE A 198 4.41 -7.94 10.97
N LEU A 199 4.53 -6.70 10.48
CA LEU A 199 5.75 -6.22 9.84
C LEU A 199 6.93 -6.14 10.80
N LYS A 200 6.76 -5.58 12.01
CA LYS A 200 7.83 -5.47 13.00
C LYS A 200 8.42 -6.80 13.44
N ASN A 201 7.63 -7.89 13.35
CA ASN A 201 8.05 -9.21 13.79
C ASN A 201 8.61 -10.09 12.66
N HIS A 202 8.33 -9.80 11.40
CA HIS A 202 8.61 -10.70 10.29
C HIS A 202 9.38 -10.06 9.13
N VAL A 203 9.41 -8.74 9.01
CA VAL A 203 10.14 -8.05 7.94
C VAL A 203 11.61 -7.90 8.32
N SER A 204 12.48 -8.24 7.39
CA SER A 204 13.93 -8.18 7.61
C SER A 204 14.53 -6.80 7.30
N VAL A 205 13.95 -6.08 6.33
CA VAL A 205 14.53 -4.83 5.83
C VAL A 205 13.44 -3.79 5.59
N PHE A 206 13.67 -2.58 6.13
CA PHE A 206 12.86 -1.39 5.84
C PHE A 206 13.73 -0.36 5.13
N VAL A 207 13.23 0.24 4.06
CA VAL A 207 13.95 1.23 3.24
C VAL A 207 13.09 2.47 3.04
N ALA A 208 13.65 3.63 3.36
CA ALA A 208 13.09 4.93 2.98
C ALA A 208 13.75 5.40 1.68
N ALA A 209 12.98 5.52 0.60
CA ALA A 209 13.50 5.80 -0.73
C ALA A 209 13.02 7.17 -1.26
N PRO A 210 13.90 8.01 -1.80
CA PRO A 210 13.54 9.28 -2.39
C PRO A 210 12.87 9.09 -3.77
N ASP A 211 12.09 10.08 -4.18
CA ASP A 211 11.32 10.09 -5.42
C ASP A 211 12.11 9.77 -6.70
N TRP A 212 13.38 10.18 -6.75
CA TRP A 212 14.20 9.92 -7.93
C TRP A 212 14.43 8.43 -8.20
N VAL A 213 14.42 7.58 -7.14
CA VAL A 213 14.54 6.10 -7.25
C VAL A 213 13.33 5.56 -7.99
N SER A 214 12.12 5.98 -7.61
CA SER A 214 10.89 5.63 -8.31
C SER A 214 10.90 6.11 -9.77
N ALA A 215 11.22 7.37 -9.99
CA ALA A 215 11.26 7.96 -11.33
C ALA A 215 12.31 7.29 -12.25
N LYS A 216 13.47 6.90 -11.71
CA LYS A 216 14.50 6.11 -12.43
C LYS A 216 13.93 4.74 -12.82
N SER A 217 13.32 4.07 -11.86
CA SER A 217 12.74 2.74 -12.02
C SER A 217 11.64 2.70 -13.09
N MET A 218 10.71 3.65 -13.06
CA MET A 218 9.67 3.76 -14.09
C MET A 218 10.27 3.82 -15.50
N ARG A 219 11.33 4.60 -15.69
CA ARG A 219 12.01 4.71 -16.98
C ARG A 219 12.73 3.41 -17.38
N MET A 220 13.36 2.74 -16.42
CA MET A 220 14.05 1.45 -16.68
C MET A 220 13.04 0.37 -17.08
N LEU A 221 11.91 0.27 -16.40
CA LEU A 221 10.84 -0.68 -16.70
C LEU A 221 10.16 -0.38 -18.06
N ALA A 222 10.00 0.89 -18.40
CA ALA A 222 9.40 1.31 -19.66
C ALA A 222 10.35 1.17 -20.88
N ALA A 223 11.66 1.17 -20.65
CA ALA A 223 12.69 1.03 -21.68
C ALA A 223 13.71 -0.05 -21.29
N PRO A 224 13.30 -1.32 -21.26
CA PRO A 224 14.15 -2.42 -20.84
C PRO A 224 15.27 -2.70 -21.82
N ILE A 225 16.30 -3.42 -21.37
CA ILE A 225 17.34 -3.96 -22.27
C ILE A 225 16.77 -5.08 -23.14
N LYS A 226 17.46 -5.39 -24.22
CA LYS A 226 17.03 -6.43 -25.17
C LYS A 226 16.90 -7.78 -24.46
N GLY A 227 15.70 -8.33 -24.50
CA GLY A 227 15.36 -9.64 -23.92
C GLY A 227 14.46 -9.55 -22.69
N ASP A 228 14.40 -8.40 -22.04
CA ASP A 228 13.50 -8.17 -20.90
C ASP A 228 12.14 -7.65 -21.36
N PRO A 229 11.07 -7.98 -20.63
CA PRO A 229 9.74 -7.45 -20.92
C PRO A 229 9.65 -5.96 -20.61
N GLN A 230 8.92 -5.22 -21.44
CA GLN A 230 8.52 -3.86 -21.12
C GLN A 230 7.39 -3.88 -20.09
N VAL A 231 7.56 -3.15 -18.98
CA VAL A 231 6.57 -3.04 -17.90
C VAL A 231 6.18 -1.59 -17.70
N THR A 232 4.88 -1.31 -17.74
CA THR A 232 4.34 -0.02 -17.31
C THR A 232 3.97 -0.12 -15.84
N SER A 233 4.73 0.55 -14.98
CA SER A 233 4.48 0.63 -13.54
C SER A 233 4.17 2.06 -13.14
N GLY A 234 3.25 2.23 -12.20
CA GLY A 234 3.05 3.50 -11.51
C GLY A 234 4.18 3.78 -10.50
N GLU A 235 4.19 4.99 -9.98
CA GLU A 235 5.25 5.53 -9.13
C GLU A 235 5.50 4.68 -7.88
N SER A 236 4.42 4.33 -7.18
CA SER A 236 4.50 3.56 -5.92
C SER A 236 5.01 2.13 -6.13
N GLY A 237 4.56 1.46 -7.20
CA GLY A 237 5.02 0.09 -7.49
C GLY A 237 6.46 0.05 -8.02
N ALA A 238 6.84 1.03 -8.82
CA ALA A 238 8.15 1.08 -9.47
C ALA A 238 9.31 1.24 -8.46
N VAL A 239 9.08 1.89 -7.31
CA VAL A 239 10.15 2.15 -6.33
C VAL A 239 10.83 0.88 -5.84
N THR A 240 10.10 -0.22 -5.73
CA THR A 240 10.63 -1.51 -5.26
C THR A 240 11.73 -2.04 -6.17
N PHE A 241 11.51 -2.01 -7.50
CA PHE A 241 12.53 -2.36 -8.48
C PHE A 241 13.71 -1.37 -8.46
N GLY A 242 13.43 -0.07 -8.26
CA GLY A 242 14.47 0.95 -8.12
C GLY A 242 15.39 0.69 -6.93
N VAL A 243 14.83 0.37 -5.77
CA VAL A 243 15.61 0.02 -4.57
C VAL A 243 16.45 -1.22 -4.82
N LEU A 244 15.90 -2.28 -5.40
CA LEU A 244 16.64 -3.47 -5.77
C LEU A 244 17.80 -3.12 -6.72
N ASN A 245 17.56 -2.28 -7.73
CA ASN A 245 18.60 -1.83 -8.65
C ASN A 245 19.72 -1.07 -7.93
N GLU A 246 19.39 -0.14 -7.03
CA GLU A 246 20.38 0.59 -6.24
C GLU A 246 21.22 -0.35 -5.36
N ILE A 247 20.58 -1.26 -4.63
CA ILE A 247 21.31 -2.24 -3.80
C ILE A 247 22.26 -3.08 -4.64
N MET A 248 21.85 -3.50 -5.82
CA MET A 248 22.67 -4.38 -6.67
C MET A 248 23.79 -3.67 -7.41
N THR A 249 23.67 -2.37 -7.69
CA THR A 249 24.58 -1.65 -8.60
C THR A 249 25.36 -0.51 -7.94
N ASN A 250 24.89 0.06 -6.84
CA ASN A 250 25.57 1.16 -6.15
C ASN A 250 26.52 0.62 -5.07
N PRO A 251 27.84 0.89 -5.17
CA PRO A 251 28.81 0.45 -4.16
C PRO A 251 28.56 0.94 -2.74
N GLU A 252 27.82 2.04 -2.56
CA GLU A 252 27.45 2.57 -1.24
C GLU A 252 26.56 1.61 -0.45
N TYR A 253 25.85 0.69 -1.12
CA TYR A 253 24.98 -0.30 -0.52
C TYR A 253 25.56 -1.72 -0.51
N ALA A 254 26.91 -1.85 -0.62
CA ALA A 254 27.57 -3.15 -0.66
C ALA A 254 27.29 -4.00 0.59
N ASP A 255 27.28 -3.38 1.77
CA ASP A 255 26.99 -4.06 3.04
C ASP A 255 25.54 -4.55 3.10
N LEU A 256 24.58 -3.76 2.60
CA LEU A 256 23.18 -4.16 2.52
C LEU A 256 22.99 -5.29 1.51
N LYS A 257 23.68 -5.23 0.37
CA LYS A 257 23.68 -6.30 -0.64
C LYS A 257 24.23 -7.63 -0.08
N GLU A 258 25.23 -7.58 0.78
CA GLU A 258 25.79 -8.78 1.41
C GLU A 258 24.85 -9.33 2.51
N ALA A 259 24.09 -8.45 3.16
CA ALA A 259 23.13 -8.82 4.21
C ALA A 259 21.84 -9.43 3.67
N LEU A 260 21.51 -9.21 2.42
CA LEU A 260 20.36 -9.75 1.69
C LEU A 260 20.73 -11.02 0.91
#